data_c76e4e99bc4586db09f287a781177098
#
_entry.id   c76e4e99bc4586db09f287a781177098
#
_cell.length_a   1.000
_cell.length_b   1.000
_cell.length_c   1.000
_cell.angle_alpha   90.00
_cell.angle_beta   90.00
_cell.angle_gamma   90.00
#
_symmetry.space_group_name_H-M   'P 1'
#
loop_
_entity.id
_entity.type
_entity.pdbx_description
1 polymer ?
#
loop_
_entity_poly.entity_id
_entity_poly.type
_entity_poly.pdbx_seq_one_letter_code
_entity_poly.pdbx_strand_id
1 'polypeptide(L)'
;MNSLTLRSLGALAIAAALSLCLGAAPARAEATAVTIDNFTFTPAELTVKVGTTVTWKNHDDIPHTVVSAGKFRSKAMDTDDSYSFTFTAAGDYPYFCSLHPHMTGTIKVE
;
A
#
# COMPACT_ATOMS: atom_id res chain seq x y z
N MET A 1 11.77 63.86 3.63
CA MET A 1 11.68 63.44 3.55
C MET A 1 11.41 62.45 3.72
N ASN A 2 11.25 62.02 3.84
CA ASN A 2 11.09 61.17 3.99
C ASN A 2 10.67 60.15 3.75
N SER A 3 10.30 59.84 3.55
CA SER A 3 9.93 59.01 3.19
C SER A 3 10.12 57.97 3.03
N LEU A 4 10.24 57.56 2.90
CA LEU A 4 10.52 56.62 2.66
C LEU A 4 10.37 55.57 3.14
N THR A 5 10.44 55.16 3.15
CA THR A 5 10.43 54.28 3.70
C THR A 5 9.63 53.36 3.69
N LEU A 6 9.15 53.21 3.70
CA LEU A 6 8.42 52.42 3.76
C LEU A 6 8.35 51.42 3.18
N ARG A 7 8.34 51.03 2.70
CA ARG A 7 8.29 50.30 2.02
C ARG A 7 8.51 49.11 2.33
N SER A 8 8.76 48.68 1.96
CA SER A 8 9.30 47.64 2.17
C SER A 8 8.61 46.68 2.82
N LEU A 9 8.32 46.66 3.40
CA LEU A 9 7.72 45.85 4.08
C LEU A 9 6.96 44.88 3.51
N GLY A 10 6.26 45.09 2.80
CA GLY A 10 5.38 44.18 2.30
C GLY A 10 6.00 42.92 1.91
N ALA A 11 7.02 43.00 1.40
CA ALA A 11 7.70 41.86 0.94
C ALA A 11 7.52 40.65 1.73
N LEU A 12 7.70 40.85 2.90
CA LEU A 12 7.61 39.76 3.64
C LEU A 12 6.50 38.92 3.52
N ALA A 13 5.47 39.40 3.59
CA ALA A 13 4.31 38.65 3.56
C ALA A 13 4.45 37.48 2.66
N ILE A 14 4.90 37.68 1.63
CA ILE A 14 5.07 36.66 0.71
C ILE A 14 5.66 35.46 1.15
N ALA A 15 6.70 35.62 1.77
CA ALA A 15 7.40 34.49 2.16
C ALA A 15 6.44 33.55 2.78
N ALA A 16 5.70 34.01 3.63
CA ALA A 16 4.74 33.21 4.26
C ALA A 16 3.99 32.31 3.32
N ALA A 17 3.45 32.88 2.42
CA ALA A 17 2.65 32.18 1.49
C ALA A 17 3.33 30.94 1.10
N LEU A 18 4.47 31.04 0.73
CA LEU A 18 5.18 29.93 0.33
C LEU A 18 5.17 28.80 1.20
N SER A 19 5.52 29.05 2.38
CA SER A 19 5.70 27.98 3.24
C SER A 19 4.54 27.07 3.08
N LEU A 20 3.46 27.55 2.94
CA LEU A 20 2.32 26.77 2.81
C LEU A 20 2.43 25.69 1.82
N CYS A 21 2.75 25.96 0.75
CA CYS A 21 2.80 25.06 -0.30
C CYS A 21 3.37 23.82 0.18
N LEU A 22 4.29 23.93 0.93
CA LEU A 22 4.90 22.81 1.41
C LEU A 22 4.08 21.91 2.12
N GLY A 23 3.22 22.41 2.90
CA GLY A 23 2.44 21.56 3.67
C GLY A 23 1.86 20.47 2.81
N ALA A 24 1.79 20.69 1.60
CA ALA A 24 1.18 19.71 0.77
C ALA A 24 2.08 18.52 0.54
N ALA A 25 2.45 17.91 1.54
CA ALA A 25 3.31 16.78 1.40
C ALA A 25 2.53 15.70 0.69
N PRO A 26 3.14 14.99 -0.14
CA PRO A 26 2.52 13.95 -0.90
C PRO A 26 2.19 12.77 -0.02
N ALA A 27 1.22 12.09 -0.40
CA ALA A 27 0.78 10.95 0.35
C ALA A 27 1.87 9.93 0.15
N ARG A 28 2.10 9.17 1.09
CA ARG A 28 3.02 8.21 1.04
C ARG A 28 2.46 6.97 0.69
N ALA A 29 3.00 6.29 -0.10
CA ALA A 29 2.55 5.02 -0.55
C ALA A 29 2.68 4.07 0.61
N GLU A 30 1.73 3.22 0.77
CA GLU A 30 1.79 2.23 1.78
C GLU A 30 2.36 0.98 1.18
N ALA A 31 2.80 0.07 2.00
CA ALA A 31 3.30 -1.20 1.51
C ALA A 31 2.08 -1.90 0.92
N THR A 32 2.16 -2.30 -0.29
CA THR A 32 1.04 -2.95 -0.96
C THR A 32 1.45 -4.28 -1.58
N ALA A 33 2.56 -4.83 -1.15
CA ALA A 33 3.06 -6.06 -1.71
C ALA A 33 3.27 -7.12 -0.65
N VAL A 34 2.95 -8.35 -1.00
CA VAL A 34 3.20 -9.50 -0.15
C VAL A 34 4.11 -10.44 -0.93
N THR A 35 5.18 -10.88 -0.33
CA THR A 35 6.10 -11.80 -0.95
C THR A 35 5.76 -13.22 -0.50
N ILE A 36 5.78 -14.16 -1.41
CA ILE A 36 5.60 -15.56 -1.09
C ILE A 36 6.97 -16.21 -1.27
N ASP A 37 7.54 -16.70 -0.19
CA ASP A 37 8.87 -17.29 -0.24
C ASP A 37 9.00 -18.28 0.91
N ASN A 38 9.60 -19.38 0.66
CA ASN A 38 9.82 -20.42 1.65
C ASN A 38 8.50 -20.80 2.32
N PHE A 39 7.46 -20.99 1.53
CA PHE A 39 6.13 -21.37 2.00
C PHE A 39 5.56 -20.39 3.02
N THR A 40 5.85 -19.13 2.86
CA THR A 40 5.41 -18.12 3.82
C THR A 40 4.95 -16.86 3.09
N PHE A 41 3.89 -16.24 3.60
CA PHE A 41 3.45 -14.94 3.10
C PHE A 41 4.12 -13.87 3.99
N THR A 42 4.83 -12.94 3.37
CA THR A 42 5.53 -11.88 4.12
C THR A 42 5.17 -10.50 3.56
N PRO A 43 4.62 -9.64 4.35
CA PRO A 43 4.27 -9.81 5.74
C PRO A 43 3.02 -10.70 5.84
N ALA A 44 2.88 -11.43 6.93
CA ALA A 44 1.74 -12.31 7.11
C ALA A 44 0.48 -11.49 7.40
N GLU A 45 0.63 -10.28 7.90
CA GLU A 45 -0.49 -9.43 8.17
C GLU A 45 -0.16 -8.05 7.58
N LEU A 46 -1.02 -7.54 6.73
CA LEU A 46 -0.80 -6.26 6.08
C LEU A 46 -2.04 -5.41 6.23
N THR A 47 -1.89 -4.18 6.69
CA THR A 47 -3.01 -3.26 6.84
C THR A 47 -2.94 -2.23 5.71
N VAL A 48 -4.05 -2.07 5.01
CA VAL A 48 -4.11 -1.13 3.90
C VAL A 48 -5.41 -0.34 3.96
N LYS A 49 -5.51 0.71 3.19
CA LYS A 49 -6.72 1.51 3.15
C LYS A 49 -7.64 1.01 2.05
N VAL A 50 -8.93 1.27 2.21
CA VAL A 50 -9.92 0.94 1.19
C VAL A 50 -9.45 1.56 -0.13
N GLY A 51 -9.55 0.81 -1.19
CA GLY A 51 -9.12 1.25 -2.52
C GLY A 51 -7.72 0.80 -2.90
N THR A 52 -7.02 0.16 -1.98
CA THR A 52 -5.65 -0.27 -2.24
C THR A 52 -5.63 -1.57 -3.04
N THR A 53 -4.70 -1.66 -3.95
CA THR A 53 -4.44 -2.90 -4.69
C THR A 53 -3.24 -3.57 -4.05
N VAL A 54 -3.42 -4.81 -3.63
CA VAL A 54 -2.33 -5.58 -3.05
C VAL A 54 -1.86 -6.59 -4.09
N THR A 55 -0.55 -6.75 -4.22
CA THR A 55 0.04 -7.69 -5.14
C THR A 55 0.85 -8.74 -4.38
N TRP A 56 0.56 -9.99 -4.68
CA TRP A 56 1.34 -11.11 -4.14
C TRP A 56 2.28 -11.58 -5.24
N LYS A 57 3.53 -11.84 -4.92
CA LYS A 57 4.48 -12.36 -5.89
C LYS A 57 5.13 -13.60 -5.35
N ASN A 58 5.13 -14.68 -6.13
CA ASN A 58 5.72 -15.94 -5.73
C ASN A 58 7.21 -15.99 -6.08
N HIS A 59 8.03 -16.13 -5.07
CA HIS A 59 9.48 -16.27 -5.26
C HIS A 59 9.94 -17.71 -5.05
N ASP A 60 9.04 -18.61 -4.66
CA ASP A 60 9.40 -20.01 -4.49
C ASP A 60 9.50 -20.71 -5.84
N ASP A 61 10.15 -21.83 -5.87
CA ASP A 61 10.28 -22.61 -7.09
C ASP A 61 9.17 -23.65 -7.20
N ILE A 62 8.12 -23.51 -6.42
CA ILE A 62 6.94 -24.36 -6.55
C ILE A 62 5.71 -23.47 -6.56
N PRO A 63 4.60 -23.94 -7.13
CA PRO A 63 3.40 -23.10 -7.24
C PRO A 63 2.72 -22.84 -5.90
N HIS A 64 2.11 -21.68 -5.78
CA HIS A 64 1.31 -21.29 -4.64
C HIS A 64 0.06 -20.56 -5.14
N THR A 65 -0.96 -20.50 -4.29
CA THR A 65 -2.18 -19.74 -4.59
C THR A 65 -2.47 -18.79 -3.45
N VAL A 66 -3.40 -17.86 -3.70
CA VAL A 66 -3.88 -16.95 -2.68
C VAL A 66 -5.39 -17.02 -2.73
N VAL A 67 -6.01 -17.49 -1.66
CA VAL A 67 -7.45 -17.70 -1.64
C VAL A 67 -8.08 -17.13 -0.37
N SER A 68 -9.09 -16.27 -0.52
CA SER A 68 -9.88 -15.80 0.59
C SER A 68 -11.32 -16.18 0.26
N ALA A 69 -11.87 -17.12 0.99
CA ALA A 69 -13.16 -17.71 0.67
C ALA A 69 -14.24 -16.68 0.38
N GLY A 70 -14.86 -16.81 -0.76
CA GLY A 70 -15.93 -15.92 -1.15
C GLY A 70 -15.50 -14.50 -1.52
N LYS A 71 -14.19 -14.21 -1.47
CA LYS A 71 -13.71 -12.88 -1.75
C LYS A 71 -12.79 -12.84 -2.96
N PHE A 72 -11.74 -13.62 -2.96
CA PHE A 72 -10.83 -13.66 -4.11
C PHE A 72 -10.09 -14.98 -4.19
N ARG A 73 -9.57 -15.26 -5.35
CA ARG A 73 -8.85 -16.50 -5.57
C ARG A 73 -7.90 -16.33 -6.75
N SER A 74 -6.63 -16.60 -6.55
CA SER A 74 -5.68 -16.56 -7.64
C SER A 74 -5.64 -17.90 -8.35
N LYS A 75 -4.99 -17.94 -9.48
CA LYS A 75 -4.69 -19.19 -10.13
C LYS A 75 -3.41 -19.62 -9.45
N ALA A 76 -2.94 -20.82 -9.77
CA ALA A 76 -1.65 -21.26 -9.25
C ALA A 76 -0.60 -20.35 -9.89
N MET A 77 0.29 -19.84 -9.07
CA MET A 77 1.35 -18.95 -9.51
C MET A 77 2.66 -19.71 -9.51
N ASP A 78 3.34 -19.73 -10.64
CA ASP A 78 4.66 -20.32 -10.71
C ASP A 78 5.68 -19.28 -10.24
N THR A 79 6.94 -19.62 -10.26
CA THR A 79 7.99 -18.70 -9.81
C THR A 79 7.90 -17.40 -10.59
N ASP A 80 7.96 -16.31 -9.86
CA ASP A 80 7.90 -14.95 -10.38
C ASP A 80 6.51 -14.50 -10.89
N ASP A 81 5.51 -15.33 -10.81
CA ASP A 81 4.17 -14.93 -11.17
C ASP A 81 3.59 -14.07 -10.04
N SER A 82 2.63 -13.25 -10.38
CA SER A 82 1.98 -12.34 -9.43
C SER A 82 0.47 -12.41 -9.55
N TYR A 83 -0.20 -12.01 -8.47
CA TYR A 83 -1.64 -11.88 -8.44
C TYR A 83 -1.96 -10.58 -7.71
N SER A 84 -2.90 -9.81 -8.20
CA SER A 84 -3.29 -8.55 -7.56
C SER A 84 -4.78 -8.53 -7.31
N PHE A 85 -5.19 -7.89 -6.22
CA PHE A 85 -6.59 -7.71 -5.92
C PHE A 85 -6.78 -6.33 -5.30
N THR A 86 -7.85 -5.62 -5.69
CA THR A 86 -8.13 -4.29 -5.16
C THR A 86 -9.23 -4.43 -4.11
N PHE A 87 -8.96 -3.92 -2.89
CA PHE A 87 -9.89 -4.05 -1.78
C PHE A 87 -10.78 -2.81 -1.71
N THR A 88 -12.07 -2.99 -1.95
CA THR A 88 -13.00 -1.88 -2.02
C THR A 88 -13.89 -1.75 -0.78
N ALA A 89 -13.78 -2.66 0.16
CA ALA A 89 -14.56 -2.60 1.39
C ALA A 89 -13.67 -2.88 2.59
N ALA A 90 -13.91 -2.18 3.67
CA ALA A 90 -13.16 -2.37 4.89
C ALA A 90 -13.47 -3.73 5.49
N GLY A 91 -12.56 -4.28 6.22
CA GLY A 91 -12.75 -5.56 6.89
C GLY A 91 -11.48 -6.37 6.91
N ASP A 92 -11.57 -7.55 7.48
CA ASP A 92 -10.43 -8.45 7.56
C ASP A 92 -10.61 -9.53 6.50
N TYR A 93 -9.57 -9.81 5.77
CA TYR A 93 -9.59 -10.78 4.70
C TYR A 93 -8.51 -11.84 4.94
N PRO A 94 -8.83 -12.86 5.69
CA PRO A 94 -7.87 -13.93 5.92
C PRO A 94 -7.76 -14.73 4.63
N TYR A 95 -6.60 -15.21 4.31
CA TYR A 95 -6.38 -15.99 3.10
C TYR A 95 -5.37 -17.11 3.35
N PHE A 96 -5.29 -18.03 2.42
CA PHE A 96 -4.41 -19.17 2.55
C PHE A 96 -4.01 -19.66 1.16
N CYS A 97 -3.05 -20.56 1.12
CA CYS A 97 -2.65 -21.22 -0.12
C CYS A 97 -3.41 -22.54 -0.21
N SER A 98 -4.18 -22.72 -1.27
CA SER A 98 -4.97 -23.94 -1.40
C SER A 98 -4.13 -25.19 -1.63
N LEU A 99 -2.88 -25.02 -2.06
CA LEU A 99 -2.00 -26.15 -2.29
C LEU A 99 -1.25 -26.50 -1.01
N HIS A 100 -1.13 -25.54 -0.09
CA HIS A 100 -0.41 -25.72 1.15
C HIS A 100 -1.21 -25.00 2.26
N PRO A 101 -2.31 -25.57 2.71
CA PRO A 101 -3.26 -24.90 3.61
C PRO A 101 -2.72 -24.31 4.91
N HIS A 102 -1.51 -24.67 5.31
CA HIS A 102 -0.96 -24.11 6.53
C HIS A 102 -0.35 -22.73 6.26
N MET A 103 -0.16 -22.37 4.99
CA MET A 103 0.33 -21.05 4.63
C MET A 103 -0.84 -20.10 4.72
N THR A 104 -0.81 -19.17 5.66
CA THR A 104 -1.92 -18.24 5.86
C THR A 104 -1.44 -16.81 6.02
N GLY A 105 -2.34 -15.89 5.74
CA GLY A 105 -2.08 -14.47 5.94
C GLY A 105 -3.38 -13.73 6.11
N THR A 106 -3.32 -12.43 6.36
CA THR A 106 -4.50 -11.61 6.49
C THR A 106 -4.22 -10.22 5.94
N ILE A 107 -5.17 -9.70 5.17
CA ILE A 107 -5.14 -8.31 4.77
C ILE A 107 -6.20 -7.60 5.60
N LYS A 108 -5.81 -6.55 6.32
CA LYS A 108 -6.75 -5.76 7.08
C LYS A 108 -7.00 -4.48 6.31
N VAL A 109 -8.24 -4.21 5.99
CA VAL A 109 -8.60 -3.04 5.17
C VAL A 109 -9.39 -2.06 6.02
N GLU A 110 -8.93 -0.84 6.11
CA GLU A 110 -9.59 0.18 6.94
C GLU A 110 -9.79 1.53 6.26
#